data_c91498a8a1c9e8b44f72f5eee51dd089
#
_entry.id   c91498a8a1c9e8b44f72f5eee51dd089
#
_cell.length_a   1.000
_cell.length_b   1.000
_cell.length_c   1.000
_cell.angle_alpha   90.00
_cell.angle_beta   90.00
_cell.angle_gamma   90.00
#
_symmetry.space_group_name_H-M   'P 1'
#
loop_
_entity.id
_entity.type
_entity.pdbx_description
1 polymer ?
#
loop_
_entity_poly.entity_id
_entity_poly.type
_entity_poly.pdbx_seq_one_letter_code
_entity_poly.pdbx_strand_id
1 'polypeptide(L)' 'DEANDRRAFELAEKSNEAMNKLSQAVEMNIKAIEENRKAVAEMVNLSRTKLIQ' A
#
# COMPACT_ATOMS: atom_id res chain seq x y z
N ASP A 1 37.09 -2.52 10.84
CA ASP A 1 36.87 -2.15 12.24
C ASP A 1 35.52 -2.68 12.71
N GLU A 2 35.48 -3.37 13.85
CA GLU A 2 34.28 -3.95 14.40
C GLU A 2 33.17 -2.93 14.62
N ALA A 3 33.54 -1.73 15.08
CA ALA A 3 32.56 -0.69 15.33
C ALA A 3 31.88 -0.23 14.04
N ASN A 4 32.66 -0.10 12.96
CA ASN A 4 32.11 0.27 11.66
C ASN A 4 31.28 -0.83 11.07
N ASP A 5 31.69 -2.09 11.23
CA ASP A 5 30.93 -3.25 10.75
C ASP A 5 29.60 -3.38 11.47
N ARG A 6 29.60 -3.15 12.78
CA ARG A 6 28.38 -3.19 13.58
C ARG A 6 27.41 -2.09 13.16
N ARG A 7 27.93 -0.89 12.93
CA ARG A 7 27.11 0.23 12.50
C ARG A 7 26.50 -0.03 11.12
N ALA A 8 27.31 -0.58 10.21
CA ALA A 8 26.81 -0.93 8.88
C ALA A 8 25.71 -1.98 8.97
N PHE A 9 25.89 -2.98 9.84
CA PHE A 9 24.89 -4.03 10.05
C PHE A 9 23.59 -3.44 10.60
N GLU A 10 23.69 -2.57 11.61
CA GLU A 10 22.52 -1.93 12.20
C GLU A 10 21.77 -1.06 11.20
N LEU A 11 22.50 -0.33 10.36
CA LEU A 11 21.90 0.48 9.33
C LEU A 11 21.18 -0.39 8.30
N ALA A 12 21.79 -1.51 7.93
CA ALA A 12 21.16 -2.45 7.00
C ALA A 12 19.88 -3.03 7.58
N GLU A 13 19.86 -3.40 8.86
CA GLU A 13 18.68 -3.89 9.53
C GLU A 13 17.57 -2.85 9.53
N LYS A 14 17.89 -1.61 9.88
CA LYS A 14 16.90 -0.54 9.90
C LYS A 14 16.35 -0.27 8.51
N SER A 15 17.22 -0.31 7.50
CA SER A 15 16.81 -0.14 6.12
C SER A 15 15.84 -1.25 5.71
N ASN A 16 16.15 -2.50 6.07
CA ASN A 16 15.28 -3.63 5.76
C ASN A 16 13.91 -3.51 6.44
N GLU A 17 13.90 -3.09 7.71
CA GLU A 17 12.65 -2.86 8.44
C GLU A 17 11.81 -1.78 7.77
N ALA A 18 12.46 -0.68 7.36
CA ALA A 18 11.77 0.40 6.68
C ALA A 18 11.18 -0.07 5.35
N MET A 19 11.93 -0.87 4.60
CA MET A 19 11.46 -1.43 3.34
C MET A 19 10.25 -2.37 3.55
N ASN A 20 10.28 -3.18 4.61
CA ASN A 20 9.17 -4.06 4.93
C ASN A 20 7.92 -3.27 5.28
N LYS A 21 8.06 -2.20 6.05
CA LYS A 21 6.94 -1.33 6.39
C LYS A 21 6.38 -0.64 5.16
N LEU A 22 7.26 -0.19 4.28
CA LEU A 22 6.83 0.43 3.03
C LEU A 22 6.07 -0.57 2.15
N SER A 23 6.57 -1.79 2.05
CA SER A 23 5.92 -2.85 1.29
C SER A 23 4.51 -3.13 1.81
N GLN A 24 4.34 -3.20 3.14
CA GLN A 24 3.04 -3.39 3.75
C GLN A 24 2.10 -2.22 3.46
N ALA A 25 2.63 -1.00 3.53
CA ALA A 25 1.83 0.19 3.24
C ALA A 25 1.37 0.20 1.77
N VAL A 26 2.23 -0.20 0.86
CA VAL A 26 1.88 -0.31 -0.55
C VAL A 26 0.79 -1.35 -0.75
N GLU A 27 0.89 -2.51 -0.11
CA GLU A 27 -0.14 -3.55 -0.20
C GLU A 27 -1.50 -3.04 0.30
N MET A 28 -1.50 -2.33 1.42
CA MET A 28 -2.72 -1.74 1.97
C MET A 28 -3.32 -0.71 1.01
N ASN A 29 -2.46 0.09 0.39
CA ASN A 29 -2.91 1.07 -0.59
C ASN A 29 -3.53 0.42 -1.82
N ILE A 30 -2.94 -0.68 -2.28
CA ILE A 30 -3.49 -1.42 -3.42
C ILE A 30 -4.88 -1.94 -3.08
N LYS A 31 -5.06 -2.50 -1.90
CA LYS A 31 -6.38 -2.98 -1.46
C LYS A 31 -7.39 -1.85 -1.39
N ALA A 32 -6.98 -0.70 -0.86
CA ALA A 32 -7.86 0.46 -0.77
C ALA A 32 -8.27 0.97 -2.15
N ILE A 33 -7.34 0.96 -3.10
CA ILE A 33 -7.63 1.34 -4.48
C ILE A 33 -8.64 0.37 -5.11
N GLU A 34 -8.46 -0.92 -4.89
CA GLU A 34 -9.40 -1.92 -5.41
C GLU A 34 -10.81 -1.75 -4.84
N GLU A 35 -10.91 -1.52 -3.53
CA GLU A 35 -12.19 -1.27 -2.89
C GLU A 35 -12.83 0.00 -3.41
N ASN A 36 -12.03 1.04 -3.61
CA ASN A 36 -12.52 2.29 -4.17
C ASN A 36 -13.03 2.11 -5.59
N ARG A 37 -12.34 1.32 -6.41
CA ARG A 37 -12.78 1.01 -7.76
C ARG A 37 -14.13 0.32 -7.76
N LYS A 38 -14.31 -0.65 -6.85
CA LYS A 38 -15.59 -1.36 -6.72
C LYS A 38 -16.71 -0.41 -6.34
N ALA A 39 -16.43 0.48 -5.38
CA ALA A 39 -17.43 1.46 -4.93
C ALA A 39 -17.82 2.41 -6.06
N VAL A 40 -16.85 2.88 -6.82
CA VAL A 40 -17.11 3.76 -7.96
C VAL A 40 -17.93 3.03 -9.01
N ALA A 41 -17.59 1.78 -9.29
CA ALA A 41 -18.34 0.97 -10.27
C ALA A 41 -19.80 0.80 -9.85
N GLU A 42 -20.04 0.55 -8.55
CA GLU A 42 -21.39 0.44 -8.03
C GLU A 42 -22.16 1.75 -8.17
N MET A 43 -21.51 2.87 -7.87
CA MET A 43 -22.12 4.18 -8.03
C MET A 43 -22.48 4.46 -9.48
N VAL A 44 -21.61 4.10 -10.41
CA VAL A 44 -21.87 4.27 -11.83
C VAL A 44 -23.06 3.42 -12.27
N ASN A 45 -23.10 2.16 -11.82
CA ASN A 45 -24.20 1.26 -12.15
C ASN A 45 -25.55 1.77 -11.60
N LEU A 46 -25.55 2.25 -10.36
CA LEU A 46 -26.76 2.82 -9.76
C LEU A 46 -27.23 4.06 -10.52
N SER A 47 -26.29 4.91 -10.93
CA SER A 47 -26.63 6.10 -11.70
C SER A 47 -27.23 5.74 -13.06
N ARG A 48 -26.67 4.72 -13.73
CA ARG A 48 -27.22 4.25 -15.01
C ARG A 48 -28.61 3.69 -14.84
N THR A 49 -28.83 2.91 -13.80
CA THR A 49 -30.15 2.34 -13.52
C THR A 49 -31.19 3.44 -13.32
N LYS A 50 -30.85 4.47 -12.57
CA LYS A 50 -31.75 5.60 -12.34
C LYS A 50 -32.05 6.37 -13.62
N LEU A 51 -31.07 6.50 -14.50
CA LEU A 51 -31.28 7.22 -15.77
C LEU A 51 -32.18 6.45 -16.72
N ILE A 52 -32.15 5.13 -16.67
CA ILE A 52 -32.99 4.28 -17.53
C ILE A 52 -34.40 4.16 -17.00
N GLN A 53 -34.53 4.17 -15.68
CA GLN A 53 -35.84 4.12 -15.03
C GLN A 53 -36.47 5.50 -14.95
#